data_3c8a5fd03e0ad9413c392abc53a0558b
#
_entry.id   3c8a5fd03e0ad9413c392abc53a0558b
#
_cell.length_a   1.000
_cell.length_b   1.000
_cell.length_c   1.000
_cell.angle_alpha   90.00
_cell.angle_beta   90.00
_cell.angle_gamma   90.00
#
_symmetry.space_group_name_H-M   'P 1'
#
loop_
_entity.id
_entity.type
_entity.pdbx_description
1 polymer ?
#
loop_
_entity_poly.entity_id
_entity_poly.type
_entity_poly.pdbx_seq_one_letter_code
_entity_poly.pdbx_strand_id
1 'polypeptide(L)'
;QRSSRPCMNPPDVEVLLAFPGFAAAEVLYNDDGSVKGVATGNLGIGKDGEPTDSFQLGMELHAKYTVFAEGARGHLTKQMKAKYDLEANCQPQVYGIGIKELWDIDPKKHKPGRVIHTQGWPLTESDSWGGGFLYHQANGQVALGFVTALDYKNPWVSPYQEFQRWKQHPAIREYLEGGKRVSYGARALCKGSFNSLPKMVITFSHKSY
;
A
#
# COMPACT_ATOMS: atom_id res chain seq x y z
N GLN A 1 39.81 -2.04 -1.17
CA GLN A 1 38.96 -3.23 -1.35
C GLN A 1 38.00 -3.30 -0.16
N ARG A 2 36.77 -2.83 -0.33
CA ARG A 2 35.68 -3.07 0.62
C ARG A 2 35.02 -4.39 0.21
N SER A 3 35.21 -5.43 1.01
CA SER A 3 34.54 -6.69 0.86
C SER A 3 33.04 -6.49 0.98
N SER A 4 32.31 -6.75 -0.08
CA SER A 4 30.86 -6.89 -0.04
C SER A 4 30.51 -8.07 0.86
N ARG A 5 29.97 -7.80 2.04
CA ARG A 5 29.35 -8.86 2.84
C ARG A 5 28.12 -9.35 2.07
N PRO A 6 27.99 -10.65 1.84
CA PRO A 6 26.75 -11.17 1.29
C PRO A 6 25.62 -10.84 2.27
N CYS A 7 24.49 -10.40 1.76
CA CYS A 7 23.25 -10.33 2.55
C CYS A 7 22.99 -11.74 3.06
N MET A 8 23.24 -11.99 4.34
CA MET A 8 22.80 -13.22 4.97
C MET A 8 21.28 -13.21 4.95
N ASN A 9 20.69 -14.16 4.24
CA ASN A 9 19.31 -14.53 4.50
C ASN A 9 19.26 -14.95 5.98
N PRO A 10 18.42 -14.32 6.80
CA PRO A 10 18.27 -14.78 8.17
C PRO A 10 17.75 -16.21 8.13
N PRO A 11 18.37 -17.14 8.90
CA PRO A 11 18.09 -18.56 8.79
C PRO A 11 16.70 -19.00 9.29
N ASP A 12 15.78 -18.13 9.62
CA ASP A 12 14.48 -18.47 10.20
C ASP A 12 13.36 -17.48 9.86
N VAL A 13 13.24 -17.03 8.61
CA VAL A 13 11.98 -16.47 8.18
C VAL A 13 11.09 -17.60 7.72
N GLU A 14 10.39 -18.20 8.66
CA GLU A 14 9.29 -19.10 8.36
C GLU A 14 8.25 -18.37 7.53
N VAL A 15 7.97 -18.95 6.40
CA VAL A 15 6.91 -18.78 5.41
C VAL A 15 5.90 -17.70 5.76
N LEU A 16 5.91 -16.61 4.99
CA LEU A 16 4.81 -15.65 4.94
C LEU A 16 3.56 -16.36 4.37
N LEU A 17 2.67 -16.78 5.25
CA LEU A 17 1.38 -17.32 4.84
C LEU A 17 0.43 -16.17 4.52
N ALA A 18 -0.04 -16.10 3.28
CA ALA A 18 -1.10 -15.19 2.88
C ALA A 18 -2.44 -15.93 2.88
N PHE A 19 -3.44 -15.39 3.56
CA PHE A 19 -4.79 -15.92 3.60
C PHE A 19 -5.74 -14.95 2.87
N PRO A 20 -5.84 -15.04 1.54
CA PRO A 20 -6.76 -14.20 0.78
C PRO A 20 -8.21 -14.55 1.13
N GLY A 21 -9.06 -13.50 1.20
CA GLY A 21 -10.48 -13.66 1.51
C GLY A 21 -10.83 -13.58 3.00
N PHE A 22 -9.85 -13.60 3.91
CA PHE A 22 -10.09 -13.41 5.34
C PHE A 22 -9.96 -11.94 5.71
N ALA A 23 -11.09 -11.27 5.90
CA ALA A 23 -11.12 -9.89 6.32
C ALA A 23 -11.03 -9.79 7.85
N ALA A 24 -10.06 -9.05 8.37
CA ALA A 24 -10.04 -8.68 9.78
C ALA A 24 -11.20 -7.71 10.06
N ALA A 25 -12.08 -8.09 10.96
CA ALA A 25 -13.30 -7.36 11.28
C ALA A 25 -13.22 -6.59 12.61
N GLU A 26 -12.44 -7.09 13.55
CA GLU A 26 -12.35 -6.54 14.90
C GLU A 26 -10.91 -6.60 15.44
N VAL A 27 -10.54 -5.64 16.26
CA VAL A 27 -9.28 -5.65 17.02
C VAL A 27 -9.55 -6.24 18.39
N LEU A 28 -8.79 -7.25 18.75
CA LEU A 28 -8.86 -7.89 20.06
C LEU A 28 -7.88 -7.25 21.04
N TYR A 29 -8.31 -7.07 22.26
CA TYR A 29 -7.52 -6.44 23.32
C TYR A 29 -7.35 -7.36 24.53
N ASN A 30 -6.22 -7.23 25.20
CA ASN A 30 -6.01 -7.79 26.53
C ASN A 30 -6.67 -6.89 27.61
N ASP A 31 -6.76 -7.38 28.83
CA ASP A 31 -7.34 -6.64 29.97
C ASP A 31 -6.57 -5.35 30.29
N ASP A 32 -5.27 -5.32 29.97
CA ASP A 32 -4.42 -4.13 30.12
C ASP A 32 -4.60 -3.11 28.99
N GLY A 33 -5.49 -3.40 28.01
CA GLY A 33 -5.76 -2.58 26.85
C GLY A 33 -4.76 -2.74 25.71
N SER A 34 -3.74 -3.58 25.83
CA SER A 34 -2.83 -3.87 24.70
C SER A 34 -3.52 -4.70 23.62
N VAL A 35 -3.02 -4.61 22.38
CA VAL A 35 -3.55 -5.40 21.25
C VAL A 35 -3.16 -6.86 21.42
N LYS A 36 -4.15 -7.74 21.49
CA LYS A 36 -4.02 -9.21 21.55
C LYS A 36 -3.89 -9.82 20.15
N GLY A 37 -4.58 -9.21 19.18
CA GLY A 37 -4.66 -9.70 17.81
C GLY A 37 -5.86 -9.12 17.07
N VAL A 38 -6.40 -9.89 16.12
CA VAL A 38 -7.60 -9.53 15.36
C VAL A 38 -8.55 -10.72 15.26
N ALA A 39 -9.86 -10.42 15.15
CA ALA A 39 -10.86 -11.41 14.74
C ALA A 39 -11.22 -11.21 13.27
N THR A 40 -11.40 -12.31 12.55
CA THR A 40 -11.95 -12.29 11.18
C THR A 40 -13.47 -12.25 11.24
N GLY A 41 -14.10 -11.70 10.20
CA GLY A 41 -15.53 -11.79 10.02
C GLY A 41 -16.00 -13.21 9.65
N ASN A 42 -17.28 -13.46 9.81
CA ASN A 42 -17.90 -14.70 9.33
C ASN A 42 -17.84 -14.75 7.81
N LEU A 43 -17.64 -15.93 7.25
CA LEU A 43 -17.69 -16.21 5.82
C LEU A 43 -19.01 -16.89 5.47
N GLY A 44 -19.40 -16.82 4.19
CA GLY A 44 -20.60 -17.49 3.70
C GLY A 44 -21.91 -16.88 4.23
N ILE A 45 -21.97 -15.57 4.39
CA ILE A 45 -23.20 -14.84 4.65
C ILE A 45 -23.78 -14.37 3.32
N GLY A 46 -25.06 -14.68 3.09
CA GLY A 46 -25.82 -14.26 1.92
C GLY A 46 -26.10 -12.76 1.89
N LYS A 47 -26.65 -12.27 0.77
CA LYS A 47 -27.04 -10.86 0.62
C LYS A 47 -28.21 -10.46 1.53
N ASP A 48 -29.00 -11.42 1.96
CA ASP A 48 -30.07 -11.31 2.93
C ASP A 48 -29.62 -11.26 4.39
N GLY A 49 -28.32 -11.48 4.62
CA GLY A 49 -27.72 -11.55 5.95
C GLY A 49 -27.77 -12.95 6.60
N GLU A 50 -28.33 -13.95 5.91
CA GLU A 50 -28.46 -15.30 6.45
C GLU A 50 -27.25 -16.18 6.06
N PRO A 51 -26.92 -17.18 6.90
CA PRO A 51 -25.88 -18.16 6.59
C PRO A 51 -26.21 -18.96 5.33
N THR A 52 -25.22 -19.15 4.46
CA THR A 52 -25.29 -20.04 3.30
C THR A 52 -24.67 -21.40 3.63
N ASP A 53 -24.75 -22.37 2.71
CA ASP A 53 -24.15 -23.71 2.85
C ASP A 53 -22.62 -23.65 3.05
N SER A 54 -21.98 -22.53 2.70
CA SER A 54 -20.54 -22.27 2.89
C SER A 54 -20.22 -21.45 4.14
N PHE A 55 -21.16 -21.34 5.06
CA PHE A 55 -20.99 -20.56 6.28
C PHE A 55 -19.85 -21.09 7.15
N GLN A 56 -18.98 -20.17 7.58
CA GLN A 56 -17.90 -20.42 8.53
C GLN A 56 -17.82 -19.28 9.54
N LEU A 57 -17.72 -19.62 10.80
CA LEU A 57 -17.47 -18.64 11.85
C LEU A 57 -16.11 -17.99 11.67
N GLY A 58 -16.03 -16.72 12.02
CA GLY A 58 -14.78 -16.01 12.13
C GLY A 58 -13.84 -16.61 13.18
N MET A 59 -12.55 -16.33 13.06
CA MET A 59 -11.51 -16.84 13.94
C MET A 59 -10.80 -15.69 14.65
N GLU A 60 -10.37 -15.93 15.88
CA GLU A 60 -9.42 -15.05 16.55
C GLU A 60 -7.97 -15.43 16.16
N LEU A 61 -7.22 -14.45 15.71
CA LEU A 61 -5.80 -14.59 15.38
C LEU A 61 -4.99 -13.79 16.41
N HIS A 62 -4.32 -14.51 17.30
CA HIS A 62 -3.49 -13.91 18.35
C HIS A 62 -2.04 -13.80 17.88
N ALA A 63 -1.38 -12.69 18.20
CA ALA A 63 0.00 -12.45 17.83
C ALA A 63 0.75 -11.60 18.87
N LYS A 64 2.06 -11.76 18.96
CA LYS A 64 2.91 -10.89 19.76
C LYS A 64 2.94 -9.45 19.22
N TYR A 65 2.88 -9.32 17.89
CA TYR A 65 2.81 -8.03 17.18
C TYR A 65 1.74 -8.12 16.09
N THR A 66 0.95 -7.08 15.99
CA THR A 66 -0.05 -6.92 14.93
C THR A 66 0.26 -5.69 14.11
N VAL A 67 0.42 -5.87 12.79
CA VAL A 67 0.71 -4.78 11.84
C VAL A 67 -0.55 -4.46 11.05
N PHE A 68 -1.04 -3.23 11.17
CA PHE A 68 -2.18 -2.73 10.41
C PHE A 68 -1.69 -2.06 9.13
N ALA A 69 -1.81 -2.75 8.01
CA ALA A 69 -1.39 -2.29 6.68
C ALA A 69 -2.59 -2.06 5.75
N GLU A 70 -3.64 -1.43 6.28
CA GLU A 70 -4.96 -1.29 5.63
C GLU A 70 -5.05 -0.12 4.64
N GLY A 71 -3.93 0.57 4.39
CA GLY A 71 -3.88 1.72 3.50
C GLY A 71 -4.40 3.02 4.13
N ALA A 72 -4.71 4.00 3.30
CA ALA A 72 -4.95 5.38 3.71
C ALA A 72 -6.13 5.56 4.70
N ARG A 73 -7.13 4.68 4.64
CA ARG A 73 -8.35 4.79 5.45
C ARG A 73 -8.83 3.43 5.96
N GLY A 74 -7.90 2.65 6.50
CA GLY A 74 -8.19 1.37 7.12
C GLY A 74 -9.23 1.48 8.23
N HIS A 75 -10.21 0.57 8.28
CA HIS A 75 -11.33 0.66 9.22
C HIS A 75 -10.91 0.31 10.65
N LEU A 76 -10.02 -0.67 10.83
CA LEU A 76 -9.47 -1.01 12.15
C LEU A 76 -8.46 0.04 12.60
N THR A 77 -7.63 0.55 11.68
CA THR A 77 -6.70 1.64 11.96
C THR A 77 -7.42 2.88 12.50
N LYS A 78 -8.62 3.20 12.01
CA LYS A 78 -9.43 4.32 12.54
C LYS A 78 -9.83 4.09 14.00
N GLN A 79 -10.22 2.87 14.34
CA GLN A 79 -10.57 2.51 15.73
C GLN A 79 -9.36 2.64 16.65
N MET A 80 -8.19 2.17 16.18
CA MET A 80 -6.92 2.29 16.91
C MET A 80 -6.52 3.73 17.14
N LYS A 81 -6.64 4.59 16.11
CA LYS A 81 -6.36 6.02 16.22
C LYS A 81 -7.21 6.70 17.26
N ALA A 82 -8.51 6.40 17.29
CA ALA A 82 -9.43 6.95 18.27
C ALA A 82 -9.16 6.40 19.69
N LYS A 83 -8.92 5.09 19.84
CA LYS A 83 -8.70 4.45 21.14
C LYS A 83 -7.43 4.95 21.84
N TYR A 84 -6.36 5.15 21.09
CA TYR A 84 -5.04 5.51 21.66
C TYR A 84 -4.65 6.96 21.37
N ASP A 85 -5.58 7.77 20.85
CA ASP A 85 -5.32 9.18 20.49
C ASP A 85 -4.05 9.36 19.63
N LEU A 86 -3.89 8.50 18.62
CA LEU A 86 -2.67 8.46 17.81
C LEU A 86 -2.48 9.69 16.94
N GLU A 87 -3.53 10.45 16.69
CA GLU A 87 -3.52 11.68 15.90
C GLU A 87 -3.40 12.94 16.75
N ALA A 88 -3.21 12.81 18.07
CA ALA A 88 -2.97 13.95 18.94
C ALA A 88 -1.77 14.77 18.46
N ASN A 89 -2.01 16.05 18.25
CA ASN A 89 -1.02 17.02 17.72
C ASN A 89 -0.52 16.72 16.30
N CYS A 90 -1.21 15.87 15.54
CA CYS A 90 -0.94 15.71 14.12
C CYS A 90 -1.61 16.81 13.30
N GLN A 91 -0.93 17.26 12.25
CA GLN A 91 -1.55 18.10 11.22
C GLN A 91 -2.51 17.30 10.36
N PRO A 92 -3.51 17.93 9.70
CA PRO A 92 -4.41 17.26 8.78
C PRO A 92 -3.64 16.47 7.72
N GLN A 93 -4.07 15.23 7.47
CA GLN A 93 -3.49 14.37 6.45
C GLN A 93 -3.84 14.88 5.04
N VAL A 94 -2.84 14.97 4.18
CA VAL A 94 -3.00 15.21 2.75
C VAL A 94 -2.90 13.89 2.00
N TYR A 95 -3.71 13.74 0.95
CA TYR A 95 -3.80 12.51 0.18
C TYR A 95 -3.37 12.70 -1.27
N GLY A 96 -2.92 11.63 -1.87
CA GLY A 96 -2.73 11.48 -3.30
C GLY A 96 -3.53 10.31 -3.84
N ILE A 97 -3.74 10.27 -5.14
CA ILE A 97 -4.21 9.09 -5.87
C ILE A 97 -3.04 8.48 -6.62
N GLY A 98 -2.76 7.22 -6.35
CA GLY A 98 -1.78 6.43 -7.10
C GLY A 98 -2.49 5.50 -8.07
N ILE A 99 -2.16 5.60 -9.35
CA ILE A 99 -2.60 4.67 -10.40
C ILE A 99 -1.40 3.81 -10.76
N LYS A 100 -1.58 2.50 -10.78
CA LYS A 100 -0.52 1.52 -11.08
C LYS A 100 -0.94 0.61 -12.21
N GLU A 101 0.01 0.28 -13.08
CA GLU A 101 -0.16 -0.70 -14.15
C GLU A 101 0.99 -1.71 -14.12
N LEU A 102 0.71 -2.92 -14.55
CA LEU A 102 1.70 -3.97 -14.82
C LEU A 102 1.71 -4.25 -16.33
N TRP A 103 2.89 -4.29 -16.91
CA TRP A 103 3.09 -4.48 -18.35
C TRP A 103 4.08 -5.60 -18.63
N ASP A 104 3.78 -6.44 -19.62
CA ASP A 104 4.75 -7.28 -20.30
C ASP A 104 5.41 -6.44 -21.38
N ILE A 105 6.74 -6.37 -21.38
CA ILE A 105 7.50 -5.56 -22.33
C ILE A 105 8.44 -6.41 -23.18
N ASP A 106 8.96 -5.83 -24.26
CA ASP A 106 9.97 -6.47 -25.09
C ASP A 106 11.18 -6.89 -24.20
N PRO A 107 11.56 -8.18 -24.20
CA PRO A 107 12.71 -8.67 -23.45
C PRO A 107 14.02 -7.90 -23.74
N LYS A 108 14.18 -7.36 -24.96
CA LYS A 108 15.36 -6.57 -25.32
C LYS A 108 15.44 -5.24 -24.59
N LYS A 109 14.29 -4.69 -24.16
CA LYS A 109 14.17 -3.44 -23.42
C LYS A 109 14.18 -3.67 -21.91
N HIS A 110 13.98 -4.92 -21.47
CA HIS A 110 13.90 -5.27 -20.05
C HIS A 110 15.29 -5.29 -19.41
N LYS A 111 15.38 -4.68 -18.22
CA LYS A 111 16.61 -4.60 -17.39
C LYS A 111 16.28 -4.91 -15.95
N PRO A 112 16.30 -6.19 -15.53
CA PRO A 112 15.91 -6.61 -14.18
C PRO A 112 16.56 -5.75 -13.09
N GLY A 113 15.76 -5.32 -12.10
CA GLY A 113 16.23 -4.48 -11.01
C GLY A 113 16.39 -3.00 -11.33
N ARG A 114 16.17 -2.57 -12.57
CA ARG A 114 16.19 -1.15 -12.90
C ARG A 114 14.99 -0.44 -12.29
N VAL A 115 15.28 0.69 -11.65
CA VAL A 115 14.29 1.56 -11.01
C VAL A 115 14.41 2.95 -11.61
N ILE A 116 13.30 3.54 -12.03
CA ILE A 116 13.20 4.90 -12.52
C ILE A 116 12.17 5.62 -11.67
N HIS A 117 12.53 6.76 -11.10
CA HIS A 117 11.63 7.71 -10.47
C HIS A 117 11.62 9.01 -11.23
N THR A 118 10.44 9.60 -11.36
CA THR A 118 10.23 10.90 -12.01
C THR A 118 9.40 11.80 -11.10
N GLN A 119 9.57 13.10 -11.22
CA GLN A 119 8.83 14.09 -10.47
C GLN A 119 8.46 15.28 -11.35
N GLY A 120 7.33 15.89 -11.08
CA GLY A 120 6.88 17.14 -11.68
C GLY A 120 6.03 16.96 -12.91
N TRP A 121 6.65 16.93 -14.09
CA TRP A 121 5.89 16.83 -15.36
C TRP A 121 5.06 15.53 -15.44
N PRO A 122 3.79 15.58 -15.93
CA PRO A 122 3.08 16.74 -16.47
C PRO A 122 2.35 17.61 -15.43
N LEU A 123 2.40 17.27 -14.15
CA LEU A 123 1.63 17.93 -13.09
C LEU A 123 2.05 19.37 -12.78
N THR A 124 3.28 19.76 -13.11
CA THR A 124 3.77 21.13 -12.96
C THR A 124 2.98 22.13 -13.79
N GLU A 125 2.38 21.70 -14.90
CA GLU A 125 1.53 22.54 -15.74
C GLU A 125 0.19 22.89 -15.07
N SER A 126 -0.22 22.13 -14.07
CA SER A 126 -1.47 22.34 -13.33
C SER A 126 -1.26 22.70 -11.86
N ASP A 127 -0.07 23.15 -11.49
CA ASP A 127 0.31 23.51 -10.12
C ASP A 127 -0.04 22.41 -9.11
N SER A 128 0.24 21.16 -9.49
CA SER A 128 0.02 19.99 -8.65
C SER A 128 1.33 19.27 -8.40
N TRP A 129 1.43 18.59 -7.26
CA TRP A 129 2.57 17.74 -6.96
C TRP A 129 2.28 16.27 -7.30
N GLY A 130 3.34 15.57 -7.61
CA GLY A 130 3.29 14.14 -7.89
C GLY A 130 4.46 13.71 -8.76
N GLY A 131 4.33 12.53 -9.32
CA GLY A 131 5.35 11.92 -10.17
C GLY A 131 5.08 10.46 -10.42
N GLY A 132 5.97 9.82 -11.15
CA GLY A 132 5.83 8.44 -11.53
C GLY A 132 7.02 7.58 -11.16
N PHE A 133 6.81 6.28 -11.24
CA PHE A 133 7.85 5.27 -11.13
C PHE A 133 7.71 4.21 -12.22
N LEU A 134 8.82 3.60 -12.58
CA LEU A 134 8.87 2.44 -13.46
C LEU A 134 9.91 1.47 -12.91
N TYR A 135 9.47 0.26 -12.57
CA TYR A 135 10.29 -0.78 -11.96
C TYR A 135 10.34 -2.00 -12.86
N HIS A 136 11.53 -2.38 -13.29
CA HIS A 136 11.76 -3.64 -14.00
C HIS A 136 11.77 -4.79 -13.00
N GLN A 137 10.68 -5.55 -13.00
CA GLN A 137 10.51 -6.72 -12.14
C GLN A 137 11.15 -7.97 -12.74
N ALA A 138 11.00 -9.12 -12.10
CA ALA A 138 11.32 -10.40 -12.70
C ALA A 138 10.40 -10.71 -13.91
N ASN A 139 10.73 -11.73 -14.69
CA ASN A 139 9.88 -12.31 -15.73
C ASN A 139 9.48 -11.36 -16.89
N GLY A 140 10.35 -10.40 -17.24
CA GLY A 140 10.09 -9.51 -18.38
C GLY A 140 9.02 -8.45 -18.13
N GLN A 141 8.61 -8.27 -16.89
CA GLN A 141 7.55 -7.33 -16.51
C GLN A 141 8.09 -6.00 -16.00
N VAL A 142 7.33 -4.94 -16.24
CA VAL A 142 7.52 -3.65 -15.57
C VAL A 142 6.25 -3.24 -14.82
N ALA A 143 6.45 -2.83 -13.57
CA ALA A 143 5.42 -2.16 -12.81
C ALA A 143 5.65 -0.66 -12.92
N LEU A 144 4.65 0.07 -13.37
CA LEU A 144 4.70 1.51 -13.43
C LEU A 144 3.51 2.12 -12.70
N GLY A 145 3.71 3.29 -12.16
CA GLY A 145 2.66 4.01 -11.46
C GLY A 145 2.89 5.50 -11.49
N PHE A 146 1.81 6.21 -11.26
CA PHE A 146 1.78 7.66 -11.24
C PHE A 146 0.91 8.15 -10.09
N VAL A 147 1.44 9.07 -9.32
CA VAL A 147 0.76 9.66 -8.16
C VAL A 147 0.44 11.11 -8.47
N THR A 148 -0.81 11.48 -8.23
CA THR A 148 -1.28 12.87 -8.32
C THR A 148 -1.84 13.29 -6.96
N ALA A 149 -1.46 14.46 -6.49
CA ALA A 149 -2.07 15.07 -5.31
C ALA A 149 -3.59 15.15 -5.46
N LEU A 150 -4.32 14.99 -4.37
CA LEU A 150 -5.79 15.18 -4.35
C LEU A 150 -6.20 16.58 -3.86
N ASP A 151 -5.22 17.43 -3.55
CA ASP A 151 -5.41 18.83 -3.18
C ASP A 151 -5.11 19.80 -4.34
N TYR A 152 -5.16 19.31 -5.59
CA TYR A 152 -4.98 20.14 -6.79
C TYR A 152 -6.08 21.19 -6.90
N LYS A 153 -5.67 22.40 -7.29
CA LYS A 153 -6.58 23.58 -7.39
C LYS A 153 -7.40 23.59 -8.69
N ASN A 154 -6.83 23.04 -9.75
CA ASN A 154 -7.49 23.00 -11.06
C ASN A 154 -8.48 21.82 -11.13
N PRO A 155 -9.81 22.08 -11.14
CA PRO A 155 -10.83 21.01 -11.15
C PRO A 155 -10.84 20.17 -12.43
N TRP A 156 -10.15 20.61 -13.48
CA TRP A 156 -10.06 19.91 -14.75
C TRP A 156 -8.90 18.91 -14.82
N VAL A 157 -8.08 18.82 -13.78
CA VAL A 157 -7.03 17.79 -13.71
C VAL A 157 -7.66 16.41 -13.61
N SER A 158 -7.31 15.56 -14.56
CA SER A 158 -7.67 14.14 -14.53
C SER A 158 -6.41 13.31 -14.22
N PRO A 159 -6.27 12.73 -13.02
CA PRO A 159 -5.11 11.90 -12.68
C PRO A 159 -4.84 10.78 -13.68
N TYR A 160 -5.91 10.20 -14.25
CA TYR A 160 -5.79 9.18 -15.27
C TYR A 160 -5.18 9.73 -16.57
N GLN A 161 -5.65 10.90 -17.05
CA GLN A 161 -5.10 11.51 -18.26
C GLN A 161 -3.65 11.96 -18.07
N GLU A 162 -3.32 12.52 -16.91
CA GLU A 162 -1.95 12.90 -16.58
C GLU A 162 -1.02 11.68 -16.56
N PHE A 163 -1.50 10.54 -16.09
CA PHE A 163 -0.75 9.27 -16.19
C PHE A 163 -0.56 8.83 -17.64
N GLN A 164 -1.59 8.98 -18.52
CA GLN A 164 -1.43 8.66 -19.94
C GLN A 164 -0.40 9.59 -20.60
N ARG A 165 -0.43 10.89 -20.30
CA ARG A 165 0.57 11.86 -20.78
C ARG A 165 1.98 11.46 -20.32
N TRP A 166 2.15 11.15 -19.05
CA TRP A 166 3.43 10.72 -18.49
C TRP A 166 4.00 9.50 -19.23
N LYS A 167 3.18 8.53 -19.58
CA LYS A 167 3.60 7.36 -20.36
C LYS A 167 4.08 7.71 -21.77
N GLN A 168 3.66 8.84 -22.33
CA GLN A 168 4.12 9.31 -23.64
C GLN A 168 5.48 10.02 -23.59
N HIS A 169 5.98 10.32 -22.41
CA HIS A 169 7.33 10.90 -22.29
C HIS A 169 8.37 9.98 -22.91
N PRO A 170 9.31 10.46 -23.76
CA PRO A 170 10.27 9.62 -24.47
C PRO A 170 11.01 8.63 -23.57
N ALA A 171 11.48 9.07 -22.42
CA ALA A 171 12.22 8.24 -21.47
C ALA A 171 11.38 7.12 -20.81
N ILE A 172 10.05 7.15 -20.92
CA ILE A 172 9.15 6.14 -20.40
C ILE A 172 8.58 5.30 -21.55
N ARG A 173 8.14 5.97 -22.62
CA ARG A 173 7.55 5.35 -23.80
C ARG A 173 8.47 4.30 -24.41
N GLU A 174 9.78 4.56 -24.45
CA GLU A 174 10.77 3.62 -25.00
C GLU A 174 10.64 2.20 -24.44
N TYR A 175 10.28 2.05 -23.15
CA TYR A 175 10.10 0.75 -22.49
C TYR A 175 8.75 0.12 -22.82
N LEU A 176 7.71 0.94 -22.99
CA LEU A 176 6.33 0.46 -23.13
C LEU A 176 5.94 0.15 -24.58
N GLU A 177 6.66 0.72 -25.54
CA GLU A 177 6.36 0.55 -26.95
C GLU A 177 6.50 -0.90 -27.40
N GLY A 178 5.40 -1.46 -27.95
CA GLY A 178 5.29 -2.88 -28.30
C GLY A 178 4.90 -3.78 -27.13
N GLY A 179 4.81 -3.24 -25.92
CA GLY A 179 4.38 -3.98 -24.73
C GLY A 179 2.86 -4.10 -24.60
N LYS A 180 2.44 -4.94 -23.65
CA LYS A 180 1.02 -5.18 -23.34
C LYS A 180 0.75 -4.93 -21.86
N ARG A 181 -0.28 -4.13 -21.55
CA ARG A 181 -0.76 -3.96 -20.17
C ARG A 181 -1.46 -5.24 -19.71
N VAL A 182 -1.01 -5.81 -18.59
CA VAL A 182 -1.52 -7.05 -17.99
C VAL A 182 -2.58 -6.74 -16.94
N SER A 183 -2.30 -5.77 -16.07
CA SER A 183 -3.22 -5.40 -14.99
C SER A 183 -3.10 -3.92 -14.64
N TYR A 184 -4.09 -3.42 -13.90
CA TYR A 184 -4.10 -2.05 -13.41
C TYR A 184 -4.90 -1.94 -12.11
N GLY A 185 -4.67 -0.86 -11.39
CA GLY A 185 -5.42 -0.51 -10.19
C GLY A 185 -5.10 0.90 -9.72
N ALA A 186 -5.92 1.42 -8.82
CA ALA A 186 -5.70 2.72 -8.20
C ALA A 186 -6.05 2.67 -6.71
N ARG A 187 -5.31 3.45 -5.92
CA ARG A 187 -5.55 3.60 -4.48
C ARG A 187 -5.22 5.01 -4.03
N ALA A 188 -5.98 5.49 -3.06
CA ALA A 188 -5.60 6.67 -2.30
C ALA A 188 -4.38 6.37 -1.43
N LEU A 189 -3.47 7.33 -1.34
CA LEU A 189 -2.24 7.26 -0.56
C LEU A 189 -2.22 8.42 0.43
N CYS A 190 -1.71 8.18 1.64
CA CYS A 190 -1.32 9.28 2.51
C CYS A 190 -0.05 9.92 1.95
N LYS A 191 -0.02 11.25 1.84
CA LYS A 191 1.20 11.96 1.42
C LYS A 191 2.35 11.65 2.37
N GLY A 192 2.04 11.46 3.65
CA GLY A 192 3.00 11.24 4.69
C GLY A 192 3.90 12.45 4.92
N SER A 193 4.02 12.85 6.15
CA SER A 193 5.03 13.76 6.63
C SER A 193 5.15 13.53 8.13
N PHE A 194 6.27 13.88 8.72
CA PHE A 194 6.48 13.71 10.16
C PHE A 194 5.33 14.28 10.99
N ASN A 195 4.81 15.44 10.59
CA ASN A 195 3.76 16.15 11.34
C ASN A 195 2.34 15.58 11.12
N SER A 196 2.11 14.79 10.09
CA SER A 196 0.78 14.25 9.74
C SER A 196 0.67 12.73 9.92
N LEU A 197 1.78 12.07 10.28
CA LEU A 197 1.76 10.63 10.56
C LEU A 197 1.18 10.37 11.95
N PRO A 198 0.23 9.46 12.07
CA PRO A 198 -0.21 8.99 13.38
C PRO A 198 0.95 8.39 14.16
N LYS A 199 0.93 8.57 15.48
CA LYS A 199 1.91 7.92 16.34
C LYS A 199 1.77 6.42 16.26
N MET A 200 2.90 5.71 16.35
CA MET A 200 2.87 4.26 16.52
C MET A 200 2.50 3.92 17.97
N VAL A 201 1.61 2.94 18.14
CA VAL A 201 1.42 2.31 19.44
C VAL A 201 2.52 1.28 19.63
N ILE A 202 3.48 1.57 20.49
CA ILE A 202 4.44 0.59 20.97
C ILE A 202 3.99 0.27 22.40
N THR A 203 3.18 -0.76 22.56
CA THR A 203 2.89 -1.30 23.88
C THR A 203 4.04 -2.22 24.27
N PHE A 204 5.01 -1.69 25.00
CA PHE A 204 5.93 -2.54 25.74
C PHE A 204 5.18 -3.08 26.96
N SER A 205 4.81 -4.34 26.93
CA SER A 205 4.52 -5.03 28.17
C SER A 205 5.88 -5.22 28.90
N HIS A 206 6.22 -4.30 29.77
CA HIS A 206 7.26 -4.55 30.76
C HIS A 206 6.73 -5.61 31.74
N LYS A 207 6.91 -6.87 31.42
CA LYS A 207 7.08 -7.86 32.47
C LYS A 207 8.59 -7.88 32.77
N SER A 208 8.97 -7.08 33.77
CA SER A 208 10.22 -7.30 34.49
C SER A 208 10.12 -8.67 35.15
N TYR A 209 11.01 -9.57 34.77
CA TYR A 209 11.38 -10.72 35.57
C TYR A 209 12.60 -10.36 36.40
#